data_c56ac984aa71a8693277fed41543b542
#
_entry.id   c56ac984aa71a8693277fed41543b542
#
_cell.length_a   1.000
_cell.length_b   1.000
_cell.length_c   1.000
_cell.angle_alpha   90.00
_cell.angle_beta   90.00
_cell.angle_gamma   90.00
#
_symmetry.space_group_name_H-M   'P 1'
#
loop_
_entity.id
_entity.type
_entity.pdbx_description
1 polymer ?
#
loop_
_entity_poly.entity_id
_entity_poly.type
_entity_poly.pdbx_seq_one_letter_code
_entity_poly.pdbx_strand_id
1 'polypeptide(L)'
;MPCIFSTVPVTLDPPKDKPKIVISEDRRQMRIAPFGLFLKMFNNDYDQFSVLGSPFITSGKHYWEVDVSEVRACVLGVCGEKLPDSDMKSFVRQGNNCQDFYSRYQPKHGYWVIGLENKLEHNASVESSSSDPLKLTLSLTFPPRRVGVFLDYDAGTVSFFNITNHEFLIYKYSSCSFPQKLFPYFNMKCTGPMILCSPSS
;
A
#
# COMPACT_ATOMS: atom_id res chain seq x y z
N MET A 1 -4.03 -8.43 -27.39
CA MET A 1 -4.78 -7.17 -27.26
C MET A 1 -3.92 -6.20 -26.46
N PRO A 2 -3.69 -4.99 -26.94
CA PRO A 2 -3.05 -3.99 -26.12
C PRO A 2 -3.98 -3.67 -24.94
N CYS A 3 -3.54 -3.95 -23.71
CA CYS A 3 -4.25 -3.50 -22.54
C CYS A 3 -4.18 -1.96 -22.52
N ILE A 4 -5.31 -1.31 -22.66
CA ILE A 4 -5.39 0.14 -22.54
C ILE A 4 -5.36 0.47 -21.05
N PHE A 5 -4.17 0.76 -20.54
CA PHE A 5 -3.99 1.33 -19.20
C PHE A 5 -4.14 2.84 -19.25
N SER A 6 -4.52 3.42 -18.13
CA SER A 6 -4.42 4.87 -17.99
C SER A 6 -2.98 5.32 -18.19
N THR A 7 -2.77 6.32 -19.06
CA THR A 7 -1.45 6.92 -19.32
C THR A 7 -1.07 7.97 -18.28
N VAL A 8 -1.98 8.31 -17.37
CA VAL A 8 -1.71 9.29 -16.32
C VAL A 8 -0.84 8.64 -15.24
N PRO A 9 0.37 9.12 -15.01
CA PRO A 9 1.26 8.56 -14.01
C PRO A 9 0.72 8.81 -12.61
N VAL A 10 0.85 7.81 -11.74
CA VAL A 10 0.58 7.97 -10.30
C VAL A 10 1.70 8.79 -9.67
N THR A 11 1.33 9.76 -8.86
CA THR A 11 2.25 10.58 -8.07
C THR A 11 1.84 10.56 -6.60
N LEU A 12 2.76 10.88 -5.69
CA LEU A 12 2.50 10.95 -4.25
C LEU A 12 1.96 12.32 -3.88
N ASP A 13 0.86 12.38 -3.15
CA ASP A 13 0.32 13.62 -2.63
C ASP A 13 0.99 13.96 -1.30
N PRO A 14 1.67 15.13 -1.20
CA PRO A 14 2.27 15.55 0.06
C PRO A 14 1.20 15.72 1.14
N PRO A 15 1.29 14.96 2.24
CA PRO A 15 0.30 15.08 3.31
C PRO A 15 0.48 16.40 4.07
N LYS A 16 -0.60 17.16 4.23
CA LYS A 16 -0.56 18.49 4.86
C LYS A 16 -0.20 18.43 6.35
N ASP A 17 -0.58 17.35 7.03
CA ASP A 17 -0.51 17.24 8.49
C ASP A 17 0.44 16.14 8.96
N LYS A 18 1.38 15.71 8.10
CA LYS A 18 2.31 14.60 8.41
C LYS A 18 3.77 15.05 8.25
N PRO A 19 4.33 15.81 9.20
CA PRO A 19 5.69 16.36 9.08
C PRO A 19 6.79 15.30 9.10
N LYS A 20 6.43 14.06 9.42
CA LYS A 20 7.36 12.92 9.47
C LYS A 20 7.64 12.31 8.10
N ILE A 21 6.88 12.66 7.09
CA ILE A 21 7.01 12.17 5.72
C ILE A 21 7.59 13.26 4.85
N VAL A 22 8.63 12.90 4.09
CA VAL A 22 9.22 13.77 3.08
C VAL A 22 8.91 13.19 1.70
N ILE A 23 8.28 13.99 0.87
CA ILE A 23 8.01 13.67 -0.54
C ILE A 23 8.98 14.49 -1.40
N SER A 24 9.60 13.84 -2.40
CA SER A 24 10.48 14.49 -3.36
C SER A 24 9.72 15.52 -4.22
N GLU A 25 10.45 16.45 -4.82
CA GLU A 25 9.87 17.51 -5.66
C GLU A 25 9.11 16.95 -6.88
N ASP A 26 9.61 15.87 -7.46
CA ASP A 26 8.94 15.14 -8.55
C ASP A 26 7.74 14.28 -8.10
N ARG A 27 7.46 14.26 -6.78
CA ARG A 27 6.38 13.49 -6.16
C ARG A 27 6.44 11.97 -6.41
N ARG A 28 7.63 11.44 -6.58
CA ARG A 28 7.87 10.01 -6.85
C ARG A 28 8.57 9.26 -5.74
N GLN A 29 9.20 9.97 -4.81
CA GLN A 29 9.89 9.36 -3.67
C GLN A 29 9.24 9.76 -2.36
N MET A 30 9.15 8.78 -1.48
CA MET A 30 8.65 8.93 -0.13
C MET A 30 9.72 8.44 0.86
N ARG A 31 10.02 9.27 1.85
CA ARG A 31 10.95 8.96 2.93
C ARG A 31 10.36 9.32 4.28
N ILE A 32 10.78 8.63 5.33
CA ILE A 32 10.52 9.07 6.70
C ILE A 32 11.66 9.99 7.13
N ALA A 33 11.33 11.20 7.61
CA ALA A 33 12.31 12.12 8.15
C ALA A 33 13.06 11.47 9.35
N PRO A 34 14.36 11.76 9.54
CA PRO A 34 15.16 11.14 10.63
C PRO A 34 14.53 11.29 12.02
N PHE A 35 13.96 12.46 12.31
CA PHE A 35 13.22 12.72 13.54
C PHE A 35 11.94 11.89 13.66
N GLY A 36 11.29 11.59 12.53
CA GLY A 36 10.10 10.74 12.47
C GLY A 36 10.35 9.31 12.92
N LEU A 37 11.54 8.77 12.66
CA LEU A 37 11.93 7.43 13.11
C LEU A 37 12.03 7.33 14.62
N PHE A 38 12.58 8.35 15.28
CA PHE A 38 12.66 8.41 16.73
C PHE A 38 11.27 8.40 17.37
N LEU A 39 10.35 9.20 16.84
CA LEU A 39 8.96 9.27 17.33
C LEU A 39 8.17 7.99 17.06
N LYS A 40 8.52 7.22 16.02
CA LYS A 40 7.89 5.95 15.71
C LYS A 40 8.09 4.91 16.82
N MET A 41 9.19 4.97 17.54
CA MET A 41 9.47 4.09 18.66
C MET A 41 8.50 4.29 19.84
N PHE A 42 7.87 5.48 19.94
CA PHE A 42 7.02 5.88 21.04
C PHE A 42 5.53 6.03 20.69
N ASN A 43 5.19 5.98 19.40
CA ASN A 43 3.84 6.24 18.97
C ASN A 43 3.40 5.19 17.91
N ASN A 44 2.42 4.38 18.28
CA ASN A 44 1.87 3.30 17.42
C ASN A 44 0.87 3.81 16.37
N ASP A 45 0.81 5.11 16.10
CA ASP A 45 -0.07 5.65 15.09
C ASP A 45 0.53 5.48 13.68
N TYR A 46 0.26 4.32 13.10
CA TYR A 46 0.76 3.94 11.78
C TYR A 46 0.17 4.78 10.63
N ASP A 47 -0.96 5.45 10.85
CA ASP A 47 -1.57 6.31 9.82
C ASP A 47 -0.73 7.57 9.53
N GLN A 48 0.12 7.98 10.47
CA GLN A 48 1.05 9.10 10.28
C GLN A 48 2.12 8.84 9.22
N PHE A 49 2.29 7.60 8.78
CA PHE A 49 3.30 7.20 7.78
C PHE A 49 2.66 6.79 6.45
N SER A 50 1.38 7.08 6.25
CA SER A 50 0.67 6.81 5.01
C SER A 50 0.62 8.03 4.10
N VAL A 51 0.66 7.77 2.80
CA VAL A 51 0.50 8.75 1.73
C VAL A 51 -0.50 8.22 0.73
N LEU A 52 -1.37 9.10 0.26
CA LEU A 52 -2.24 8.82 -0.87
C LEU A 52 -1.56 9.21 -2.18
N GLY A 53 -1.85 8.46 -3.21
CA GLY A 53 -1.45 8.82 -4.58
C GLY A 53 -2.51 9.63 -5.30
N SER A 54 -2.10 10.23 -6.38
CA SER A 54 -2.93 11.02 -7.28
C SER A 54 -2.69 10.54 -8.72
N PRO A 55 -3.71 10.58 -9.61
CA PRO A 55 -5.09 11.00 -9.36
C PRO A 55 -5.91 9.94 -8.60
N PHE A 56 -7.06 10.33 -8.05
CA PHE A 56 -8.04 9.34 -7.59
C PHE A 56 -8.69 8.64 -8.79
N ILE A 57 -9.16 7.43 -8.58
CA ILE A 57 -9.64 6.52 -9.63
C ILE A 57 -11.11 6.25 -9.41
N THR A 58 -11.91 6.39 -10.47
CA THR A 58 -13.36 6.15 -10.46
C THR A 58 -13.81 5.17 -11.53
N SER A 59 -12.93 4.77 -12.44
CA SER A 59 -13.23 3.86 -13.55
C SER A 59 -11.95 3.38 -14.24
N GLY A 60 -12.08 2.38 -15.07
CA GLY A 60 -11.04 1.93 -15.99
C GLY A 60 -9.93 1.10 -15.37
N LYS A 61 -8.86 0.93 -16.13
CA LYS A 61 -7.71 0.10 -15.79
C LYS A 61 -6.50 0.98 -15.52
N HIS A 62 -5.82 0.74 -14.40
CA HIS A 62 -4.68 1.53 -13.95
C HIS A 62 -3.56 0.60 -13.50
N TYR A 63 -2.33 0.98 -13.82
CA TYR A 63 -1.16 0.24 -13.44
C TYR A 63 -0.04 1.18 -13.01
N TRP A 64 0.65 0.83 -11.94
CA TRP A 64 1.87 1.52 -11.50
C TRP A 64 2.83 0.53 -10.85
N GLU A 65 4.08 0.92 -10.79
CA GLU A 65 5.14 0.14 -10.18
C GLU A 65 5.81 0.91 -9.05
N VAL A 66 6.18 0.19 -8.01
CA VAL A 66 6.82 0.74 -6.81
C VAL A 66 8.12 -0.01 -6.57
N ASP A 67 9.23 0.70 -6.50
CA ASP A 67 10.50 0.16 -6.04
C ASP A 67 10.51 0.15 -4.51
N VAL A 68 10.65 -1.04 -3.95
CA VAL A 68 10.65 -1.31 -2.51
C VAL A 68 11.96 -1.92 -2.04
N SER A 69 13.00 -1.90 -2.88
CA SER A 69 14.30 -2.53 -2.61
C SER A 69 15.00 -2.02 -1.35
N GLU A 70 14.80 -0.73 -1.03
CA GLU A 70 15.37 -0.07 0.14
C GLU A 70 14.43 -0.07 1.36
N VAL A 71 13.25 -0.67 1.24
CA VAL A 71 12.20 -0.64 2.28
C VAL A 71 12.16 -1.97 3.00
N ARG A 72 12.29 -1.96 4.33
CA ARG A 72 12.20 -3.18 5.14
C ARG A 72 10.78 -3.66 5.35
N ALA A 73 9.84 -2.72 5.49
CA ALA A 73 8.43 -3.05 5.65
C ALA A 73 7.56 -1.92 5.14
N CYS A 74 6.55 -2.28 4.35
CA CYS A 74 5.60 -1.34 3.79
C CYS A 74 4.24 -1.99 3.58
N VAL A 75 3.23 -1.14 3.38
CA VAL A 75 1.91 -1.53 2.90
C VAL A 75 1.63 -0.71 1.65
N LEU A 76 1.17 -1.36 0.60
CA LEU A 76 0.86 -0.68 -0.65
C LEU A 76 -0.35 -1.31 -1.35
N GLY A 77 -1.03 -0.51 -2.16
CA GLY A 77 -2.20 -0.93 -2.92
C GLY A 77 -3.16 0.23 -3.18
N VAL A 78 -4.42 0.02 -2.88
CA VAL A 78 -5.47 1.04 -3.04
C VAL A 78 -6.34 1.12 -1.78
N CYS A 79 -6.87 2.32 -1.52
CA CYS A 79 -7.87 2.53 -0.48
C CYS A 79 -9.03 3.39 -0.98
N GLY A 80 -10.19 3.23 -0.35
CA GLY A 80 -11.33 4.10 -0.57
C GLY A 80 -11.19 5.46 0.12
N GLU A 81 -12.11 6.35 -0.19
CA GLU A 81 -12.25 7.62 0.53
C GLU A 81 -12.52 7.32 2.01
N LYS A 82 -11.76 7.94 2.89
CA LYS A 82 -11.92 7.73 4.34
C LYS A 82 -13.33 8.14 4.77
N LEU A 83 -14.05 7.21 5.37
CA LEU A 83 -15.21 7.56 6.17
C LEU A 83 -14.77 8.40 7.37
N PRO A 84 -15.57 9.38 7.80
CA PRO A 84 -15.19 10.22 8.95
C PRO A 84 -14.89 9.37 10.18
N ASP A 85 -13.88 9.78 10.92
CA ASP A 85 -13.14 9.16 12.04
C ASP A 85 -13.93 8.47 13.18
N SER A 86 -15.22 8.28 13.09
CA SER A 86 -16.03 7.74 14.20
C SER A 86 -15.68 6.30 14.58
N ASP A 87 -15.26 5.49 13.61
CA ASP A 87 -15.02 4.06 13.83
C ASP A 87 -13.54 3.69 14.06
N MET A 88 -12.62 4.58 13.70
CA MET A 88 -11.18 4.32 13.82
C MET A 88 -10.62 4.51 15.24
N LYS A 89 -11.27 5.30 16.07
CA LYS A 89 -10.80 5.57 17.46
C LYS A 89 -10.91 4.36 18.39
N SER A 90 -11.72 3.37 18.07
CA SER A 90 -11.85 2.16 18.87
C SER A 90 -10.68 1.19 18.70
N PHE A 91 -9.97 1.22 17.57
CA PHE A 91 -8.84 0.31 17.29
C PHE A 91 -7.52 0.76 17.93
N VAL A 92 -7.37 2.01 18.29
CA VAL A 92 -6.13 2.59 18.84
C VAL A 92 -5.87 2.17 20.28
N ARG A 93 -6.85 1.61 21.00
CA ARG A 93 -6.79 1.39 22.45
C ARG A 93 -6.43 -0.03 22.92
N GLN A 94 -6.28 -1.01 22.05
CA GLN A 94 -6.01 -2.39 22.47
C GLN A 94 -4.76 -2.96 21.80
N GLY A 95 -3.68 -2.98 22.55
CA GLY A 95 -2.60 -3.96 22.38
C GLY A 95 -1.42 -3.56 21.50
N ASN A 96 -0.24 -3.75 22.07
CA ASN A 96 1.09 -3.56 21.47
C ASN A 96 1.51 -4.68 20.50
N ASN A 97 0.59 -5.35 19.81
CA ASN A 97 0.89 -6.49 18.95
C ASN A 97 0.83 -6.14 17.46
N CYS A 98 1.81 -6.61 16.70
CA CYS A 98 1.84 -6.51 15.22
C CYS A 98 0.57 -7.07 14.55
N GLN A 99 -0.18 -7.91 15.22
CA GLN A 99 -1.45 -8.47 14.74
C GLN A 99 -2.52 -7.39 14.55
N ASP A 100 -2.55 -6.37 15.43
CA ASP A 100 -3.54 -5.28 15.34
C ASP A 100 -3.27 -4.32 14.18
N PHE A 101 -2.02 -4.26 13.69
CA PHE A 101 -1.67 -3.44 12.56
C PHE A 101 -2.37 -3.89 11.27
N TYR A 102 -2.40 -5.21 11.03
CA TYR A 102 -3.00 -5.75 9.81
C TYR A 102 -4.52 -5.81 9.85
N SER A 103 -5.11 -5.86 11.05
CA SER A 103 -6.57 -5.92 11.21
C SER A 103 -7.30 -4.70 10.64
N ARG A 104 -6.62 -3.55 10.53
CA ARG A 104 -7.14 -2.33 9.93
C ARG A 104 -7.17 -2.38 8.40
N TYR A 105 -6.26 -3.14 7.78
CA TYR A 105 -6.07 -3.20 6.33
C TYR A 105 -6.92 -4.30 5.69
N GLN A 106 -8.24 -4.18 5.84
CA GLN A 106 -9.18 -5.14 5.29
C GLN A 106 -10.09 -4.48 4.26
N PRO A 107 -10.58 -5.22 3.24
CA PRO A 107 -11.56 -4.71 2.29
C PRO A 107 -12.80 -4.12 2.94
N LYS A 108 -13.29 -4.69 4.04
CA LYS A 108 -14.41 -4.15 4.81
C LYS A 108 -14.16 -2.75 5.38
N HIS A 109 -12.89 -2.36 5.55
CA HIS A 109 -12.48 -1.02 5.97
C HIS A 109 -12.04 -0.14 4.81
N GLY A 110 -12.22 -0.60 3.57
CA GLY A 110 -11.89 0.14 2.36
C GLY A 110 -10.42 0.06 1.96
N TYR A 111 -9.72 -1.03 2.29
CA TYR A 111 -8.34 -1.25 1.90
C TYR A 111 -8.18 -2.54 1.09
N TRP A 112 -7.55 -2.43 -0.07
CA TRP A 112 -7.13 -3.55 -0.91
C TRP A 112 -5.63 -3.43 -1.11
N VAL A 113 -4.89 -3.96 -0.16
CA VAL A 113 -3.44 -3.74 -0.01
C VAL A 113 -2.70 -5.03 0.29
N ILE A 114 -1.39 -5.03 0.05
CA ILE A 114 -0.48 -6.04 0.55
C ILE A 114 0.50 -5.42 1.53
N GLY A 115 0.86 -6.18 2.56
CA GLY A 115 1.96 -5.86 3.45
C GLY A 115 3.21 -6.64 3.04
N LEU A 116 4.32 -5.94 2.85
CA LEU A 116 5.62 -6.54 2.57
C LEU A 116 6.52 -6.32 3.77
N GLU A 117 7.04 -7.40 4.32
CA GLU A 117 8.06 -7.35 5.37
C GLU A 117 9.31 -8.05 4.85
N ASN A 118 10.34 -7.29 4.61
CA ASN A 118 11.66 -7.79 4.24
C ASN A 118 12.44 -8.14 5.52
N LYS A 119 11.99 -9.17 6.22
CA LYS A 119 12.83 -9.90 7.14
C LYS A 119 13.66 -10.88 6.31
N LEU A 120 14.74 -11.38 6.84
CA LEU A 120 15.53 -12.46 6.23
C LEU A 120 14.69 -13.70 5.84
N GLU A 121 13.45 -13.74 6.25
CA GLU A 121 12.39 -14.62 5.79
C GLU A 121 11.40 -13.81 4.95
N HIS A 122 11.35 -14.09 3.68
CA HIS A 122 10.62 -13.36 2.65
C HIS A 122 9.11 -13.65 2.73
N ASN A 123 8.39 -12.92 3.55
CA ASN A 123 6.96 -13.13 3.75
C ASN A 123 6.14 -11.97 3.21
N ALA A 124 5.26 -12.23 2.26
CA ALA A 124 4.16 -11.34 1.93
C ALA A 124 2.96 -11.69 2.80
N SER A 125 2.42 -10.72 3.50
CA SER A 125 1.21 -10.89 4.31
C SER A 125 0.03 -10.25 3.61
N VAL A 126 -1.04 -11.01 3.40
CA VAL A 126 -2.29 -10.55 2.82
C VAL A 126 -3.41 -10.86 3.80
N GLU A 127 -4.26 -9.88 4.07
CA GLU A 127 -5.48 -10.14 4.83
C GLU A 127 -6.63 -10.49 3.89
N SER A 128 -7.19 -11.67 4.11
CA SER A 128 -8.37 -12.16 3.41
C SER A 128 -9.64 -11.42 3.84
N SER A 129 -10.59 -11.29 2.92
CA SER A 129 -11.91 -10.69 3.17
C SER A 129 -12.87 -11.56 3.98
N SER A 130 -12.45 -12.71 4.48
CA SER A 130 -13.27 -13.53 5.37
C SER A 130 -13.36 -12.90 6.77
N SER A 131 -14.43 -13.18 7.47
CA SER A 131 -14.76 -12.64 8.79
C SER A 131 -13.75 -12.93 9.91
N ASP A 132 -12.80 -13.84 9.66
CA ASP A 132 -11.58 -14.01 10.44
C ASP A 132 -10.40 -13.44 9.66
N PRO A 133 -9.55 -12.59 10.26
CA PRO A 133 -8.35 -12.10 9.60
C PRO A 133 -7.36 -13.26 9.44
N LEU A 134 -7.52 -14.01 8.36
CA LEU A 134 -6.53 -14.99 7.94
C LEU A 134 -5.34 -14.21 7.37
N LYS A 135 -4.33 -14.04 8.20
CA LYS A 135 -3.02 -13.59 7.77
C LYS A 135 -2.44 -14.64 6.82
N LEU A 136 -2.63 -14.44 5.53
CA LEU A 136 -2.01 -15.27 4.52
C LEU A 136 -0.54 -14.88 4.41
N THR A 137 0.33 -15.63 5.08
CA THR A 137 1.77 -15.47 4.92
C THR A 137 2.20 -16.23 3.68
N LEU A 138 2.50 -15.52 2.61
CA LEU A 138 3.07 -16.09 1.41
C LEU A 138 4.59 -16.10 1.53
N SER A 139 5.18 -17.28 1.57
CA SER A 139 6.64 -17.43 1.44
C SER A 139 7.04 -17.17 -0.01
N LEU A 140 7.69 -16.04 -0.25
CA LEU A 140 8.24 -15.71 -1.55
C LEU A 140 9.68 -16.22 -1.62
N THR A 141 10.00 -17.01 -2.63
CA THR A 141 11.36 -17.53 -2.88
C THR A 141 12.37 -16.39 -3.11
N PHE A 142 11.89 -15.27 -3.65
CA PHE A 142 12.66 -14.05 -3.88
C PHE A 142 11.89 -12.83 -3.39
N PRO A 143 12.52 -11.95 -2.58
CA PRO A 143 11.88 -10.72 -2.16
C PRO A 143 11.64 -9.81 -3.37
N PRO A 144 10.45 -9.22 -3.51
CA PRO A 144 10.23 -8.26 -4.57
C PRO A 144 11.08 -7.01 -4.34
N ARG A 145 11.85 -6.61 -5.33
CA ARG A 145 12.48 -5.29 -5.40
C ARG A 145 11.52 -4.25 -5.98
N ARG A 146 10.69 -4.70 -6.89
CA ARG A 146 9.68 -3.88 -7.56
C ARG A 146 8.35 -4.62 -7.57
N VAL A 147 7.31 -3.92 -7.17
CA VAL A 147 5.94 -4.43 -7.13
C VAL A 147 5.09 -3.67 -8.12
N GLY A 148 4.41 -4.38 -9.02
CA GLY A 148 3.38 -3.83 -9.87
C GLY A 148 2.02 -3.93 -9.21
N VAL A 149 1.24 -2.86 -9.27
CA VAL A 149 -0.15 -2.82 -8.84
C VAL A 149 -1.04 -2.61 -10.06
N PHE A 150 -1.96 -3.51 -10.28
CA PHE A 150 -2.94 -3.43 -11.36
C PHE A 150 -4.34 -3.35 -10.77
N LEU A 151 -5.01 -2.24 -11.02
CA LEU A 151 -6.40 -2.00 -10.66
C LEU A 151 -7.27 -2.05 -11.91
N ASP A 152 -8.21 -2.99 -11.95
CA ASP A 152 -9.33 -2.96 -12.89
C ASP A 152 -10.59 -2.59 -12.09
N TYR A 153 -10.91 -1.29 -12.13
CA TYR A 153 -12.02 -0.74 -11.36
C TYR A 153 -13.34 -1.35 -11.78
N ASP A 154 -13.57 -1.47 -13.08
CA ASP A 154 -14.84 -1.92 -13.63
C ASP A 154 -15.04 -3.43 -13.42
N ALA A 155 -13.96 -4.20 -13.44
CA ALA A 155 -14.00 -5.64 -13.13
C ALA A 155 -13.99 -5.94 -11.62
N GLY A 156 -13.74 -4.96 -10.77
CA GLY A 156 -13.64 -5.14 -9.32
C GLY A 156 -12.46 -5.99 -8.90
N THR A 157 -11.28 -5.76 -9.47
CA THR A 157 -10.06 -6.51 -9.15
C THR A 157 -8.87 -5.62 -8.85
N VAL A 158 -8.05 -6.05 -7.89
CA VAL A 158 -6.73 -5.46 -7.61
C VAL A 158 -5.70 -6.59 -7.60
N SER A 159 -4.68 -6.49 -8.42
CA SER A 159 -3.64 -7.50 -8.55
C SER A 159 -2.27 -6.92 -8.24
N PHE A 160 -1.45 -7.72 -7.58
CA PHE A 160 -0.09 -7.38 -7.19
C PHE A 160 0.89 -8.36 -7.82
N PHE A 161 1.93 -7.82 -8.45
CA PHE A 161 2.92 -8.60 -9.17
C PHE A 161 4.32 -8.33 -8.66
N ASN A 162 5.13 -9.39 -8.58
CA ASN A 162 6.57 -9.24 -8.41
C ASN A 162 7.23 -9.02 -9.79
N ILE A 163 7.60 -7.77 -10.06
CA ILE A 163 8.18 -7.39 -11.36
C ILE A 163 9.67 -7.73 -11.45
N THR A 164 10.34 -7.91 -10.33
CA THR A 164 11.79 -8.16 -10.30
C THR A 164 12.18 -9.45 -11.00
N ASN A 165 11.30 -10.45 -11.00
CA ASN A 165 11.62 -11.81 -11.44
C ASN A 165 10.45 -12.43 -12.19
N HIS A 166 10.33 -12.14 -13.48
CA HIS A 166 9.36 -12.72 -14.41
C HIS A 166 7.88 -12.47 -14.11
N GLU A 167 7.55 -11.34 -13.49
CA GLU A 167 6.18 -10.90 -13.31
C GLU A 167 5.25 -11.92 -12.63
N PHE A 168 5.67 -12.46 -11.51
CA PHE A 168 4.78 -13.33 -10.74
C PHE A 168 3.61 -12.59 -10.12
N LEU A 169 2.42 -13.16 -10.24
CA LEU A 169 1.28 -12.75 -9.42
C LEU A 169 1.57 -13.07 -7.93
N ILE A 170 1.60 -12.04 -7.10
CA ILE A 170 1.71 -12.19 -5.64
C ILE A 170 0.33 -12.50 -5.06
N TYR A 171 -0.64 -11.64 -5.36
CA TYR A 171 -2.00 -11.76 -4.86
C TYR A 171 -2.99 -11.00 -5.75
N LYS A 172 -4.24 -11.47 -5.76
CA LYS A 172 -5.33 -10.81 -6.47
C LYS A 172 -6.58 -10.78 -5.59
N TYR A 173 -7.07 -9.58 -5.32
CA TYR A 173 -8.42 -9.36 -4.83
C TYR A 173 -9.40 -9.44 -5.99
N SER A 174 -10.48 -10.21 -5.82
CA SER A 174 -11.55 -10.35 -6.81
C SER A 174 -12.89 -10.06 -6.19
N SER A 175 -13.87 -9.74 -7.04
CA SER A 175 -15.24 -9.42 -6.60
C SER A 175 -15.27 -8.27 -5.60
N CYS A 176 -14.38 -7.30 -5.77
CA CYS A 176 -14.32 -6.13 -4.90
C CYS A 176 -15.52 -5.21 -5.15
N SER A 177 -16.11 -4.74 -4.06
CA SER A 177 -17.10 -3.67 -4.09
C SER A 177 -16.42 -2.36 -3.73
N PHE A 178 -16.03 -1.59 -4.75
CA PHE A 178 -15.32 -0.34 -4.55
C PHE A 178 -16.26 0.81 -4.21
N PRO A 179 -15.84 1.74 -3.32
CA PRO A 179 -16.50 3.02 -3.18
C PRO A 179 -16.28 3.85 -4.45
N GLN A 180 -16.98 4.97 -4.57
CA GLN A 180 -16.92 5.81 -5.77
C GLN A 180 -15.49 6.25 -6.13
N LYS A 181 -14.66 6.56 -5.12
CA LYS A 181 -13.28 7.01 -5.32
C LYS A 181 -12.30 6.04 -4.67
N LEU A 182 -11.30 5.65 -5.44
CA LEU A 182 -10.14 4.91 -4.96
C LEU A 182 -8.88 5.76 -5.11
N PHE A 183 -7.96 5.58 -4.15
CA PHE A 183 -6.67 6.24 -4.13
C PHE A 183 -5.57 5.20 -4.13
N PRO A 184 -4.50 5.36 -4.90
CA PRO A 184 -3.26 4.64 -4.62
C PRO A 184 -2.84 4.88 -3.18
N TYR A 185 -2.44 3.84 -2.49
CA TYR A 185 -2.12 3.88 -1.05
C TYR A 185 -0.71 3.38 -0.80
N PHE A 186 0.02 4.13 0.03
CA PHE A 186 1.39 3.83 0.39
C PHE A 186 1.59 4.06 1.89
N ASN A 187 2.22 3.11 2.57
CA ASN A 187 2.61 3.25 3.96
C ASN A 187 3.99 2.61 4.17
N MET A 188 4.87 3.30 4.85
CA MET A 188 6.19 2.80 5.21
C MET A 188 6.26 2.53 6.71
N LYS A 189 6.65 1.32 7.06
CA LYS A 189 6.90 0.96 8.47
C LYS A 189 8.30 1.33 8.95
N CYS A 190 9.24 1.53 8.07
CA CYS A 190 10.63 1.84 8.39
C CYS A 190 11.30 2.63 7.26
N THR A 191 12.59 2.93 7.45
CA THR A 191 13.40 3.71 6.51
C THR A 191 13.25 3.23 5.07
N GLY A 192 13.13 4.19 4.15
CA GLY A 192 13.11 3.99 2.71
C GLY A 192 14.33 4.59 2.02
N PRO A 193 14.25 4.92 0.77
CA PRO A 193 13.05 5.41 0.08
C PRO A 193 12.15 4.32 -0.51
N MET A 194 10.87 4.66 -0.62
CA MET A 194 9.93 4.01 -1.53
C MET A 194 9.79 4.89 -2.77
N ILE A 195 9.91 4.31 -3.95
CA ILE A 195 10.00 5.06 -5.20
C ILE A 195 8.93 4.58 -6.18
N LEU A 196 8.08 5.50 -6.61
CA LEU A 196 7.21 5.27 -7.77
C LEU A 196 8.06 5.29 -9.04
N CYS A 197 8.05 4.17 -9.76
CA CYS A 197 8.80 4.05 -11.00
C CYS A 197 8.14 4.86 -12.12
N SER A 198 8.97 5.42 -12.99
CA SER A 198 8.45 6.01 -14.22
C SER A 198 7.79 4.93 -15.07
N PRO A 199 6.63 5.20 -15.71
CA PRO A 199 6.12 4.29 -16.71
C PRO A 199 7.22 4.09 -17.76
N SER A 200 7.56 2.81 -18.00
CA SER A 200 8.46 2.46 -19.11
C SER A 200 7.81 2.91 -20.42
N SER A 201 8.49 3.81 -21.08
CA SER A 201 8.15 4.27 -22.44
C SER A 201 8.22 3.12 -23.44
#